data_ec7ea82c77723313d28471bfff04d584
#
_entry.id   ec7ea82c77723313d28471bfff04d584
#
_cell.length_a   1.000
_cell.length_b   1.000
_cell.length_c   1.000
_cell.angle_alpha   90.00
_cell.angle_beta   90.00
_cell.angle_gamma   90.00
#
_symmetry.space_group_name_H-M   'P 1'
#
loop_
_entity.id
_entity.type
_entity.pdbx_description
1 polymer ?
#
loop_
_entity_poly.entity_id
_entity_poly.type
_entity_poly.pdbx_seq_one_letter_code
_entity_poly.pdbx_strand_id
1 'polypeptide(L)'
;MKNVHAAHRFTLAAIAGAIALSGCANMSETQQGTAKGAAIGAAAGAVLGAVTGGSKSATKGAVLGAGAGALGGYIWSKKMQEQKAAMEQATAGTGVAVSQTADNRLKLDIPSDISFDVGRSAIKSDFAGVLNQFATSLNANQATVISIVGHTDSQGSDAVNNPLSVDRANSARDYLIARGVAATRFNTDGRGSHEPIADNSTTEGRAKNRRVEIYVAEPATTAQK
;
A
#
# COMPACT_ATOMS: atom_id res chain seq x y z
N MET A 1 7.63 42.18 -39.50
CA MET A 1 8.42 40.99 -39.21
C MET A 1 8.41 40.59 -37.71
N LYS A 2 7.24 40.55 -37.04
CA LYS A 2 7.16 40.26 -35.58
C LYS A 2 6.32 39.01 -35.22
N ASN A 3 5.75 38.28 -36.18
CA ASN A 3 4.81 37.18 -35.88
C ASN A 3 5.32 35.78 -36.24
N VAL A 4 6.55 35.60 -36.75
CA VAL A 4 7.08 34.28 -37.15
C VAL A 4 7.68 33.53 -35.95
N HIS A 5 8.15 34.21 -34.93
CA HIS A 5 8.78 33.56 -33.78
C HIS A 5 7.79 33.01 -32.74
N ALA A 6 6.52 33.40 -32.77
CA ALA A 6 5.52 32.86 -31.83
C ALA A 6 5.02 31.47 -32.26
N ALA A 7 4.89 31.22 -33.56
CA ALA A 7 4.40 29.93 -34.07
C ALA A 7 5.39 28.76 -33.84
N HIS A 8 6.70 29.03 -33.88
CA HIS A 8 7.73 28.01 -33.68
C HIS A 8 7.85 27.52 -32.20
N ARG A 9 7.45 28.35 -31.25
CA ARG A 9 7.49 27.95 -29.82
C ARG A 9 6.35 27.03 -29.43
N PHE A 10 5.19 27.14 -30.07
CA PHE A 10 4.06 26.24 -29.80
C PHE A 10 4.20 24.87 -30.44
N THR A 11 4.83 24.76 -31.61
CA THR A 11 5.07 23.47 -32.30
C THR A 11 6.12 22.63 -31.59
N LEU A 12 7.16 23.22 -31.02
CA LEU A 12 8.19 22.49 -30.27
C LEU A 12 7.66 21.94 -28.93
N ALA A 13 6.75 22.65 -28.27
CA ALA A 13 6.13 22.19 -27.02
C ALA A 13 5.17 21.00 -27.25
N ALA A 14 4.45 20.99 -28.40
CA ALA A 14 3.54 19.89 -28.74
C ALA A 14 4.28 18.60 -29.13
N ILE A 15 5.45 18.71 -29.80
CA ILE A 15 6.28 17.56 -30.19
C ILE A 15 6.97 16.94 -28.98
N ALA A 16 7.42 17.74 -28.00
CA ALA A 16 8.00 17.23 -26.75
C ALA A 16 6.99 16.44 -25.89
N GLY A 17 5.71 16.82 -25.93
CA GLY A 17 4.63 16.11 -25.24
C GLY A 17 4.27 14.76 -25.85
N ALA A 18 4.34 14.62 -27.17
CA ALA A 18 4.02 13.40 -27.90
C ALA A 18 5.10 12.30 -27.75
N ILE A 19 6.36 12.68 -27.60
CA ILE A 19 7.48 11.74 -27.45
C ILE A 19 7.46 11.09 -26.04
N ALA A 20 6.94 11.79 -25.03
CA ALA A 20 6.88 11.26 -23.67
C ALA A 20 5.82 10.13 -23.50
N LEU A 21 4.79 10.09 -24.35
CA LEU A 21 3.73 9.07 -24.25
C LEU A 21 4.05 7.76 -25.01
N SER A 22 4.93 7.80 -26.01
CA SER A 22 5.29 6.61 -26.80
C SER A 22 6.41 5.76 -26.17
N GLY A 23 7.13 6.28 -25.18
CA GLY A 23 8.24 5.59 -24.51
C GLY A 23 7.83 4.55 -23.47
N CYS A 24 6.59 4.55 -23.00
CA CYS A 24 6.16 3.68 -21.90
C CYS A 24 5.75 2.26 -22.32
N ALA A 25 5.57 1.98 -23.60
CA ALA A 25 5.01 0.71 -24.09
C ALA A 25 5.97 -0.50 -23.96
N ASN A 26 7.28 -0.26 -23.87
CA ASN A 26 8.31 -1.31 -23.77
C ASN A 26 9.12 -1.29 -22.48
N MET A 27 8.59 -0.64 -21.42
CA MET A 27 9.28 -0.58 -20.13
C MET A 27 8.87 -1.78 -19.27
N SER A 28 9.83 -2.32 -18.49
CA SER A 28 9.53 -3.31 -17.47
C SER A 28 8.55 -2.74 -16.41
N GLU A 29 7.84 -3.60 -15.68
CA GLU A 29 6.90 -3.16 -14.63
C GLU A 29 7.56 -2.24 -13.60
N THR A 30 8.81 -2.52 -13.23
CA THR A 30 9.62 -1.67 -12.34
C THR A 30 9.89 -0.30 -12.95
N GLN A 31 10.24 -0.25 -14.23
CA GLN A 31 10.47 1.01 -14.95
C GLN A 31 9.17 1.80 -15.11
N GLN A 32 8.05 1.13 -15.39
CA GLN A 32 6.73 1.76 -15.43
C GLN A 32 6.30 2.31 -14.06
N GLY A 33 6.56 1.56 -12.97
CA GLY A 33 6.31 2.01 -11.61
C GLY A 33 7.10 3.27 -11.26
N THR A 34 8.39 3.30 -11.61
CA THR A 34 9.27 4.46 -11.40
C THR A 34 8.80 5.67 -12.22
N ALA A 35 8.43 5.48 -13.49
CA ALA A 35 7.93 6.55 -14.35
C ALA A 35 6.60 7.10 -13.86
N LYS A 36 5.66 6.24 -13.44
CA LYS A 36 4.38 6.65 -12.84
C LYS A 36 4.58 7.38 -11.52
N GLY A 37 5.44 6.87 -10.63
CA GLY A 37 5.76 7.51 -9.37
C GLY A 37 6.38 8.89 -9.55
N ALA A 38 7.31 9.03 -10.50
CA ALA A 38 7.92 10.32 -10.82
C ALA A 38 6.89 11.32 -11.38
N ALA A 39 5.97 10.87 -12.24
CA ALA A 39 4.91 11.73 -12.80
C ALA A 39 3.93 12.20 -11.72
N ILE A 40 3.47 11.30 -10.85
CA ILE A 40 2.58 11.64 -9.73
C ILE A 40 3.29 12.57 -8.73
N GLY A 41 4.54 12.27 -8.37
CA GLY A 41 5.34 13.10 -7.48
C GLY A 41 5.62 14.48 -8.03
N ALA A 42 5.90 14.58 -9.33
CA ALA A 42 6.09 15.88 -10.02
C ALA A 42 4.82 16.71 -10.01
N ALA A 43 3.66 16.12 -10.28
CA ALA A 43 2.38 16.81 -10.26
C ALA A 43 2.03 17.32 -8.85
N ALA A 44 2.15 16.45 -7.83
CA ALA A 44 1.90 16.80 -6.44
C ALA A 44 2.88 17.89 -5.94
N GLY A 45 4.17 17.76 -6.25
CA GLY A 45 5.19 18.72 -5.89
C GLY A 45 5.00 20.09 -6.57
N ALA A 46 4.55 20.10 -7.84
CA ALA A 46 4.25 21.32 -8.56
C ALA A 46 3.07 22.09 -7.94
N VAL A 47 2.01 21.38 -7.53
CA VAL A 47 0.85 21.98 -6.86
C VAL A 47 1.26 22.59 -5.52
N LEU A 48 1.99 21.86 -4.68
CA LEU A 48 2.48 22.35 -3.39
C LEU A 48 3.42 23.55 -3.58
N GLY A 49 4.36 23.48 -4.54
CA GLY A 49 5.27 24.57 -4.85
C GLY A 49 4.55 25.83 -5.35
N ALA A 50 3.50 25.67 -6.15
CA ALA A 50 2.71 26.80 -6.66
C ALA A 50 1.94 27.52 -5.54
N VAL A 51 1.39 26.76 -4.58
CA VAL A 51 0.66 27.30 -3.42
C VAL A 51 1.58 28.07 -2.48
N THR A 52 2.84 27.63 -2.31
CA THR A 52 3.76 28.20 -1.32
C THR A 52 4.71 29.26 -1.85
N GLY A 53 4.94 29.36 -3.17
CA GLY A 53 5.98 30.26 -3.68
C GLY A 53 5.89 30.65 -5.17
N GLY A 54 4.75 30.46 -5.81
CA GLY A 54 4.53 30.85 -7.22
C GLY A 54 5.24 29.95 -8.25
N SER A 55 5.29 30.41 -9.51
CA SER A 55 5.72 29.58 -10.65
C SER A 55 7.15 29.05 -10.56
N LYS A 56 8.08 29.81 -9.97
CA LYS A 56 9.48 29.36 -9.76
C LYS A 56 9.58 28.26 -8.69
N SER A 57 8.74 28.30 -7.68
CA SER A 57 8.67 27.26 -6.64
C SER A 57 7.91 26.02 -7.12
N ALA A 58 6.95 26.18 -8.03
CA ALA A 58 6.27 25.06 -8.68
C ALA A 58 7.26 24.16 -9.44
N THR A 59 8.21 24.76 -10.19
CA THR A 59 9.23 24.00 -10.92
C THR A 59 10.17 23.27 -9.94
N LYS A 60 10.60 23.92 -8.87
CA LYS A 60 11.42 23.26 -7.83
C LYS A 60 10.66 22.14 -7.13
N GLY A 61 9.38 22.36 -6.79
CA GLY A 61 8.51 21.37 -6.20
C GLY A 61 8.28 20.18 -7.12
N ALA A 62 8.10 20.41 -8.42
CA ALA A 62 7.96 19.34 -9.41
C ALA A 62 9.24 18.48 -9.53
N VAL A 63 10.41 19.11 -9.53
CA VAL A 63 11.70 18.38 -9.59
C VAL A 63 11.92 17.55 -8.32
N LEU A 64 11.66 18.12 -7.15
CA LEU A 64 11.78 17.41 -5.88
C LEU A 64 10.72 16.30 -5.76
N GLY A 65 9.50 16.59 -6.18
CA GLY A 65 8.40 15.61 -6.18
C GLY A 65 8.64 14.47 -7.15
N ALA A 66 9.17 14.76 -8.35
CA ALA A 66 9.54 13.73 -9.32
C ALA A 66 10.67 12.84 -8.78
N GLY A 67 11.67 13.41 -8.12
CA GLY A 67 12.75 12.66 -7.48
C GLY A 67 12.23 11.75 -6.38
N ALA A 68 11.40 12.26 -5.47
CA ALA A 68 10.78 11.47 -4.42
C ALA A 68 9.83 10.40 -4.96
N GLY A 69 9.04 10.73 -5.99
CA GLY A 69 8.15 9.78 -6.64
C GLY A 69 8.91 8.68 -7.41
N ALA A 70 10.01 9.02 -8.06
CA ALA A 70 10.87 8.04 -8.73
C ALA A 70 11.54 7.09 -7.72
N LEU A 71 12.01 7.63 -6.59
CA LEU A 71 12.55 6.80 -5.51
C LEU A 71 11.47 5.93 -4.88
N GLY A 72 10.25 6.43 -4.70
CA GLY A 72 9.11 5.67 -4.22
C GLY A 72 8.73 4.53 -5.16
N GLY A 73 8.74 4.75 -6.48
CA GLY A 73 8.53 3.70 -7.47
C GLY A 73 9.65 2.66 -7.52
N TYR A 74 10.88 3.06 -7.23
CA TYR A 74 12.04 2.15 -7.19
C TYR A 74 12.12 1.34 -5.88
N ILE A 75 11.54 1.86 -4.79
CA ILE A 75 11.54 1.18 -3.48
C ILE A 75 10.70 -0.12 -3.52
N TRP A 76 9.76 -0.25 -4.47
CA TRP A 76 9.08 -1.52 -4.68
C TRP A 76 10.00 -2.50 -5.41
N SER A 77 10.84 -3.13 -4.64
CA SER A 77 11.86 -4.05 -5.13
C SER A 77 11.22 -5.24 -5.86
N LYS A 78 12.02 -5.91 -6.66
CA LYS A 78 11.63 -7.18 -7.29
C LYS A 78 11.12 -8.18 -6.25
N LYS A 79 11.70 -8.20 -5.03
CA LYS A 79 11.26 -9.05 -3.92
C LYS A 79 9.83 -8.73 -3.48
N MET A 80 9.44 -7.46 -3.41
CA MET A 80 8.07 -7.08 -3.06
C MET A 80 7.07 -7.47 -4.16
N GLN A 81 7.46 -7.38 -5.43
CA GLN A 81 6.64 -7.84 -6.56
C GLN A 81 6.43 -9.36 -6.50
N GLU A 82 7.51 -10.12 -6.28
CA GLU A 82 7.47 -11.58 -6.11
C GLU A 82 6.61 -11.96 -4.88
N GLN A 83 6.75 -11.22 -3.77
CA GLN A 83 5.96 -11.43 -2.56
C GLN A 83 4.46 -11.17 -2.81
N LYS A 84 4.12 -10.10 -3.53
CA LYS A 84 2.74 -9.81 -3.92
C LYS A 84 2.17 -10.94 -4.78
N ALA A 85 2.88 -11.36 -5.83
CA ALA A 85 2.44 -12.42 -6.72
C ALA A 85 2.25 -13.75 -5.98
N ALA A 86 3.16 -14.11 -5.07
CA ALA A 86 3.04 -15.29 -4.24
C ALA A 86 1.81 -15.22 -3.32
N MET A 87 1.52 -14.05 -2.75
CA MET A 87 0.34 -13.86 -1.92
C MET A 87 -0.96 -13.88 -2.71
N GLU A 88 -1.00 -13.29 -3.90
CA GLU A 88 -2.18 -13.36 -4.79
C GLU A 88 -2.51 -14.82 -5.15
N GLN A 89 -1.50 -15.64 -5.40
CA GLN A 89 -1.70 -17.08 -5.63
C GLN A 89 -2.19 -17.83 -4.37
N ALA A 90 -1.58 -17.54 -3.22
CA ALA A 90 -1.90 -18.18 -1.95
C ALA A 90 -3.31 -17.84 -1.46
N THR A 91 -3.82 -16.66 -1.81
CA THR A 91 -5.13 -16.16 -1.37
C THR A 91 -6.23 -16.32 -2.42
N ALA A 92 -5.93 -16.87 -3.59
CA ALA A 92 -6.90 -17.07 -4.65
C ALA A 92 -8.10 -17.89 -4.14
N GLY A 93 -9.32 -17.35 -4.30
CA GLY A 93 -10.56 -17.98 -3.87
C GLY A 93 -10.84 -17.94 -2.36
N THR A 94 -9.97 -17.35 -1.54
CA THR A 94 -10.15 -17.28 -0.07
C THR A 94 -10.95 -16.06 0.39
N GLY A 95 -11.13 -15.07 -0.45
CA GLY A 95 -11.74 -13.78 -0.10
C GLY A 95 -10.74 -12.74 0.46
N VAL A 96 -9.46 -13.08 0.63
CA VAL A 96 -8.40 -12.13 0.96
C VAL A 96 -8.04 -11.30 -0.26
N ALA A 97 -8.06 -9.97 -0.14
CA ALA A 97 -7.61 -9.08 -1.20
C ALA A 97 -6.14 -8.70 -0.98
N VAL A 98 -5.35 -8.79 -2.04
CA VAL A 98 -3.93 -8.39 -2.04
C VAL A 98 -3.76 -7.20 -2.97
N SER A 99 -3.15 -6.13 -2.49
CA SER A 99 -2.98 -4.88 -3.26
C SER A 99 -1.67 -4.18 -2.92
N GLN A 100 -1.27 -3.27 -3.79
CA GLN A 100 -0.22 -2.29 -3.51
C GLN A 100 -0.88 -0.97 -3.14
N THR A 101 -0.45 -0.38 -2.03
CA THR A 101 -0.92 0.94 -1.59
C THR A 101 -0.19 2.06 -2.34
N ALA A 102 -0.76 3.28 -2.31
CA ALA A 102 -0.16 4.45 -2.95
C ALA A 102 1.20 4.83 -2.35
N ASP A 103 1.45 4.47 -1.09
CA ASP A 103 2.72 4.65 -0.38
C ASP A 103 3.65 3.42 -0.49
N ASN A 104 3.44 2.58 -1.50
CA ASN A 104 4.28 1.44 -1.85
C ASN A 104 4.42 0.37 -0.77
N ARG A 105 3.35 0.09 -0.02
CA ARG A 105 3.26 -1.09 0.84
C ARG A 105 2.46 -2.20 0.17
N LEU A 106 2.79 -3.44 0.44
CA LEU A 106 1.92 -4.57 0.16
C LEU A 106 0.82 -4.57 1.23
N LYS A 107 -0.45 -4.57 0.82
CA LYS A 107 -1.60 -4.64 1.72
C LYS A 107 -2.36 -5.95 1.48
N LEU A 108 -2.66 -6.64 2.57
CA LEU A 108 -3.60 -7.77 2.61
C LEU A 108 -4.82 -7.31 3.40
N ASP A 109 -5.99 -7.33 2.77
CA ASP A 109 -7.29 -7.15 3.42
C ASP A 109 -7.89 -8.53 3.71
N ILE A 110 -7.97 -8.89 4.97
CA ILE A 110 -8.37 -10.20 5.45
C ILE A 110 -9.73 -10.09 6.13
N PRO A 111 -10.82 -10.59 5.53
CA PRO A 111 -12.12 -10.62 6.20
C PRO A 111 -12.04 -11.41 7.52
N SER A 112 -12.56 -10.82 8.61
CA SER A 112 -12.53 -11.49 9.92
C SER A 112 -13.35 -12.78 9.92
N ASP A 113 -14.40 -12.85 9.12
CA ASP A 113 -15.32 -13.98 9.10
C ASP A 113 -14.67 -15.29 8.61
N ILE A 114 -13.63 -15.20 7.77
CA ILE A 114 -12.84 -16.36 7.35
C ILE A 114 -11.71 -16.70 8.33
N SER A 115 -11.32 -15.75 9.17
CA SER A 115 -10.13 -15.82 10.03
C SER A 115 -10.44 -16.11 11.47
N PHE A 116 -11.61 -15.68 11.97
CA PHE A 116 -12.02 -15.74 13.36
C PHE A 116 -13.49 -16.12 13.48
N ASP A 117 -13.86 -16.73 14.60
CA ASP A 117 -15.26 -16.86 14.99
C ASP A 117 -15.83 -15.54 15.52
N VAL A 118 -17.16 -15.43 15.55
CA VAL A 118 -17.85 -14.21 16.03
C VAL A 118 -17.44 -13.91 17.46
N GLY A 119 -17.00 -12.67 17.72
CA GLY A 119 -16.55 -12.23 19.04
C GLY A 119 -15.26 -12.89 19.53
N ARG A 120 -14.52 -13.59 18.67
CA ARG A 120 -13.28 -14.26 19.02
C ARG A 120 -12.09 -13.72 18.24
N SER A 121 -10.89 -13.96 18.78
CA SER A 121 -9.60 -13.62 18.17
C SER A 121 -8.72 -14.84 17.87
N ALA A 122 -9.14 -16.05 18.20
CA ALA A 122 -8.40 -17.26 17.84
C ALA A 122 -8.46 -17.53 16.33
N ILE A 123 -7.30 -17.75 15.70
CA ILE A 123 -7.20 -18.05 14.27
C ILE A 123 -7.91 -19.37 13.96
N LYS A 124 -8.79 -19.37 12.96
CA LYS A 124 -9.45 -20.58 12.47
C LYS A 124 -8.47 -21.48 11.73
N SER A 125 -8.65 -22.80 11.88
CA SER A 125 -7.81 -23.81 11.22
C SER A 125 -7.76 -23.65 9.70
N ASP A 126 -8.90 -23.33 9.09
CA ASP A 126 -9.05 -23.19 7.63
C ASP A 126 -8.25 -22.01 7.09
N PHE A 127 -8.04 -20.97 7.91
CA PHE A 127 -7.24 -19.80 7.53
C PHE A 127 -5.72 -20.01 7.81
N ALA A 128 -5.36 -21.00 8.62
CA ALA A 128 -3.98 -21.30 8.99
C ALA A 128 -3.07 -21.52 7.76
N GLY A 129 -3.59 -22.15 6.70
CA GLY A 129 -2.86 -22.41 5.45
C GLY A 129 -2.38 -21.13 4.77
N VAL A 130 -3.23 -20.11 4.70
CA VAL A 130 -2.90 -18.78 4.12
C VAL A 130 -1.81 -18.11 4.95
N LEU A 131 -1.93 -18.10 6.28
CA LEU A 131 -0.93 -17.50 7.16
C LEU A 131 0.41 -18.25 7.13
N ASN A 132 0.42 -19.58 6.90
CA ASN A 132 1.67 -20.35 6.72
C ASN A 132 2.42 -19.90 5.46
N GLN A 133 1.72 -19.75 4.34
CA GLN A 133 2.32 -19.27 3.09
C GLN A 133 2.79 -17.82 3.24
N PHE A 134 2.04 -17.01 3.96
CA PHE A 134 2.44 -15.62 4.25
C PHE A 134 3.71 -15.58 5.12
N ALA A 135 3.80 -16.40 6.17
CA ALA A 135 5.01 -16.52 6.98
C ALA A 135 6.24 -16.95 6.14
N THR A 136 6.06 -17.89 5.22
CA THR A 136 7.13 -18.31 4.28
C THR A 136 7.61 -17.13 3.43
N SER A 137 6.68 -16.37 2.87
CA SER A 137 6.96 -15.17 2.07
C SER A 137 7.68 -14.08 2.90
N LEU A 138 7.27 -13.85 4.14
CA LEU A 138 7.91 -12.89 5.06
C LEU A 138 9.32 -13.31 5.46
N ASN A 139 9.57 -14.62 5.62
CA ASN A 139 10.88 -15.17 5.93
C ASN A 139 11.83 -15.09 4.72
N ALA A 140 11.31 -15.16 3.50
CA ALA A 140 12.10 -14.94 2.28
C ALA A 140 12.51 -13.46 2.09
N ASN A 141 11.75 -12.51 2.69
CA ASN A 141 12.04 -11.07 2.64
C ASN A 141 12.12 -10.49 4.04
N GLN A 142 13.22 -10.75 4.74
CA GLN A 142 13.41 -10.43 6.16
C GLN A 142 13.57 -8.93 6.45
N ALA A 143 13.92 -8.13 5.45
CA ALA A 143 14.17 -6.70 5.62
C ALA A 143 12.89 -5.87 5.83
N THR A 144 11.70 -6.45 5.62
CA THR A 144 10.44 -5.71 5.68
C THR A 144 9.91 -5.53 7.10
N VAL A 145 9.20 -4.41 7.30
CA VAL A 145 8.43 -4.11 8.52
C VAL A 145 6.96 -4.47 8.25
N ILE A 146 6.29 -4.99 9.27
CA ILE A 146 4.93 -5.50 9.17
C ILE A 146 4.05 -4.73 10.15
N SER A 147 2.96 -4.14 9.66
CA SER A 147 1.95 -3.51 10.51
C SER A 147 0.64 -4.26 10.35
N ILE A 148 0.02 -4.66 11.45
CA ILE A 148 -1.24 -5.39 11.48
C ILE A 148 -2.27 -4.54 12.22
N VAL A 149 -3.40 -4.25 11.57
CA VAL A 149 -4.48 -3.43 12.12
C VAL A 149 -5.78 -4.20 12.10
N GLY A 150 -6.39 -4.34 13.27
CA GLY A 150 -7.69 -4.98 13.41
C GLY A 150 -8.83 -3.97 13.39
N HIS A 151 -9.96 -4.36 12.80
CA HIS A 151 -11.19 -3.56 12.72
C HIS A 151 -12.40 -4.42 13.07
N THR A 152 -13.44 -3.78 13.59
CA THR A 152 -14.77 -4.36 13.84
C THR A 152 -15.83 -3.62 13.02
N ASP A 153 -17.04 -4.14 13.00
CA ASP A 153 -18.21 -3.39 12.60
C ASP A 153 -18.74 -2.54 13.79
N SER A 154 -19.83 -1.83 13.57
CA SER A 154 -20.46 -0.96 14.59
C SER A 154 -21.35 -1.70 15.58
N GLN A 155 -21.39 -3.03 15.57
CA GLN A 155 -22.20 -3.78 16.54
C GLN A 155 -21.44 -3.89 17.87
N GLY A 156 -22.12 -3.55 18.97
CA GLY A 156 -21.53 -3.51 20.31
C GLY A 156 -20.94 -2.15 20.67
N SER A 157 -20.35 -2.07 21.85
CA SER A 157 -19.73 -0.86 22.37
C SER A 157 -18.23 -0.80 22.07
N ASP A 158 -17.63 0.37 22.19
CA ASP A 158 -16.18 0.56 22.11
C ASP A 158 -15.42 -0.26 23.16
N ALA A 159 -16.01 -0.45 24.34
CA ALA A 159 -15.44 -1.29 25.39
C ALA A 159 -15.24 -2.76 24.96
N VAL A 160 -16.03 -3.23 23.98
CA VAL A 160 -15.90 -4.57 23.39
C VAL A 160 -15.08 -4.53 22.09
N ASN A 161 -15.36 -3.57 21.20
CA ASN A 161 -14.79 -3.53 19.87
C ASN A 161 -13.29 -3.14 19.85
N ASN A 162 -12.89 -2.20 20.73
CA ASN A 162 -11.49 -1.77 20.77
C ASN A 162 -10.56 -2.93 21.19
N PRO A 163 -10.76 -3.61 22.33
CA PRO A 163 -9.88 -4.73 22.68
C PRO A 163 -9.98 -5.89 21.67
N LEU A 164 -11.18 -6.24 21.16
CA LEU A 164 -11.33 -7.31 20.19
C LEU A 164 -10.51 -7.05 18.90
N SER A 165 -10.48 -5.81 18.43
CA SER A 165 -9.69 -5.45 17.24
C SER A 165 -8.18 -5.58 17.48
N VAL A 166 -7.70 -5.17 18.67
CA VAL A 166 -6.30 -5.34 19.10
C VAL A 166 -5.95 -6.82 19.22
N ASP A 167 -6.82 -7.60 19.85
CA ASP A 167 -6.58 -9.04 20.07
C ASP A 167 -6.49 -9.81 18.76
N ARG A 168 -7.30 -9.47 17.77
CA ARG A 168 -7.22 -10.07 16.42
C ARG A 168 -5.91 -9.74 15.71
N ALA A 169 -5.46 -8.49 15.79
CA ALA A 169 -4.17 -8.08 15.24
C ALA A 169 -3.01 -8.82 15.94
N ASN A 170 -3.06 -8.94 17.27
CA ASN A 170 -2.08 -9.67 18.05
C ASN A 170 -2.07 -11.17 17.73
N SER A 171 -3.25 -11.80 17.59
CA SER A 171 -3.34 -13.21 17.23
C SER A 171 -2.71 -13.51 15.87
N ALA A 172 -2.92 -12.64 14.87
CA ALA A 172 -2.27 -12.77 13.57
C ALA A 172 -0.74 -12.61 13.68
N ARG A 173 -0.26 -11.63 14.44
CA ARG A 173 1.17 -11.45 14.75
C ARG A 173 1.77 -12.70 15.40
N ASP A 174 1.16 -13.17 16.48
CA ASP A 174 1.68 -14.28 17.28
C ASP A 174 1.71 -15.58 16.47
N TYR A 175 0.71 -15.76 15.61
CA TYR A 175 0.70 -16.87 14.66
C TYR A 175 1.90 -16.83 13.70
N LEU A 176 2.23 -15.65 13.15
CA LEU A 176 3.37 -15.46 12.25
C LEU A 176 4.72 -15.60 12.98
N ILE A 177 4.83 -15.10 14.22
CA ILE A 177 6.00 -15.27 15.06
C ILE A 177 6.26 -16.76 15.35
N ALA A 178 5.22 -17.52 15.67
CA ALA A 178 5.32 -18.97 15.88
C ALA A 178 5.81 -19.73 14.63
N ARG A 179 5.84 -19.08 13.45
CA ARG A 179 6.38 -19.63 12.19
C ARG A 179 7.71 -19.00 11.77
N GLY A 180 8.41 -18.41 12.73
CA GLY A 180 9.78 -17.93 12.57
C GLY A 180 9.92 -16.52 12.04
N VAL A 181 8.83 -15.76 11.91
CA VAL A 181 8.95 -14.32 11.55
C VAL A 181 9.40 -13.55 12.79
N ALA A 182 10.48 -12.77 12.67
CA ALA A 182 11.07 -12.07 13.81
C ALA A 182 10.09 -11.07 14.44
N ALA A 183 9.90 -11.16 15.75
CA ALA A 183 8.96 -10.33 16.51
C ALA A 183 9.24 -8.82 16.39
N THR A 184 10.50 -8.43 16.23
CA THR A 184 10.94 -7.03 16.06
C THR A 184 10.46 -6.36 14.77
N ARG A 185 9.93 -7.15 13.84
CA ARG A 185 9.38 -6.64 12.56
C ARG A 185 7.95 -6.16 12.66
N PHE A 186 7.24 -6.47 13.76
CA PHE A 186 5.81 -6.26 13.87
C PHE A 186 5.44 -5.01 14.66
N ASN A 187 4.45 -4.28 14.14
CA ASN A 187 3.62 -3.33 14.86
C ASN A 187 2.17 -3.79 14.79
N THR A 188 1.44 -3.75 15.88
CA THR A 188 0.01 -4.11 15.92
C THR A 188 -0.82 -2.97 16.46
N ASP A 189 -2.03 -2.79 15.93
CA ASP A 189 -2.98 -1.79 16.36
C ASP A 189 -4.41 -2.32 16.21
N GLY A 190 -5.37 -1.69 16.91
CA GLY A 190 -6.79 -1.96 16.78
C GLY A 190 -7.56 -0.66 16.69
N ARG A 191 -8.43 -0.56 15.68
CA ARG A 191 -9.25 0.63 15.40
C ARG A 191 -10.70 0.49 15.84
N GLY A 192 -11.06 -0.68 16.41
CA GLY A 192 -12.46 -0.94 16.75
C GLY A 192 -13.35 -0.71 15.53
N SER A 193 -14.46 -0.02 15.72
CA SER A 193 -15.42 0.35 14.67
C SER A 193 -15.19 1.74 14.06
N HIS A 194 -14.08 2.41 14.35
CA HIS A 194 -13.89 3.83 14.04
C HIS A 194 -13.42 4.11 12.60
N GLU A 195 -12.96 3.11 11.87
CA GLU A 195 -12.49 3.25 10.49
C GLU A 195 -13.28 2.33 9.55
N PRO A 196 -14.59 2.57 9.33
CA PRO A 196 -15.40 1.77 8.44
C PRO A 196 -15.03 2.02 6.97
N ILE A 197 -15.02 0.95 6.15
CA ILE A 197 -14.82 1.03 4.70
C ILE A 197 -16.11 0.78 3.91
N ALA A 198 -17.20 0.43 4.60
CA ALA A 198 -18.51 0.17 4.03
C ALA A 198 -19.62 0.59 5.01
N ASP A 199 -20.86 0.63 4.51
CA ASP A 199 -22.02 1.03 5.30
C ASP A 199 -22.36 0.00 6.39
N ASN A 200 -22.27 0.41 7.65
CA ASN A 200 -22.58 -0.41 8.82
C ASN A 200 -24.09 -0.71 8.97
N SER A 201 -24.98 -0.04 8.26
CA SER A 201 -26.42 -0.32 8.29
C SER A 201 -26.76 -1.64 7.59
N THR A 202 -25.92 -2.09 6.63
CA THR A 202 -26.13 -3.33 5.88
C THR A 202 -25.30 -4.49 6.46
N THR A 203 -25.77 -5.72 6.30
CA THR A 203 -25.05 -6.93 6.72
C THR A 203 -23.74 -7.09 5.93
N GLU A 204 -23.80 -6.85 4.62
CA GLU A 204 -22.66 -6.93 3.72
C GLU A 204 -21.59 -5.87 4.05
N GLY A 205 -22.04 -4.66 4.39
CA GLY A 205 -21.13 -3.59 4.80
C GLY A 205 -20.46 -3.89 6.14
N ARG A 206 -21.19 -4.40 7.11
CA ARG A 206 -20.61 -4.86 8.38
C ARG A 206 -19.59 -5.97 8.18
N ALA A 207 -19.87 -6.94 7.30
CA ALA A 207 -18.91 -8.00 6.98
C ALA A 207 -17.59 -7.45 6.41
N LYS A 208 -17.65 -6.42 5.56
CA LYS A 208 -16.46 -5.74 5.02
C LYS A 208 -15.71 -4.96 6.11
N ASN A 209 -16.43 -4.36 7.06
CA ASN A 209 -15.81 -3.61 8.14
C ASN A 209 -15.09 -4.52 9.16
N ARG A 210 -15.59 -5.73 9.40
CA ARG A 210 -14.89 -6.76 10.19
C ARG A 210 -13.72 -7.32 9.39
N ARG A 211 -12.54 -6.76 9.57
CA ARG A 211 -11.32 -7.15 8.83
C ARG A 211 -10.06 -7.01 9.66
N VAL A 212 -9.02 -7.67 9.22
CA VAL A 212 -7.63 -7.41 9.63
C VAL A 212 -6.86 -6.98 8.40
N GLU A 213 -6.19 -5.86 8.48
CA GLU A 213 -5.31 -5.35 7.44
C GLU A 213 -3.86 -5.63 7.82
N ILE A 214 -3.10 -6.23 6.90
CA ILE A 214 -1.67 -6.43 7.08
C ILE A 214 -0.94 -5.63 6.02
N TYR A 215 -0.04 -4.76 6.46
CA TYR A 215 0.82 -3.96 5.61
C TYR A 215 2.25 -4.45 5.73
N VAL A 216 2.91 -4.66 4.61
CA VAL A 216 4.33 -5.00 4.53
C VAL A 216 5.05 -3.90 3.76
N ALA A 217 6.07 -3.32 4.38
CA ALA A 217 6.87 -2.25 3.79
C ALA A 217 8.35 -2.60 3.84
N GLU A 218 9.10 -2.28 2.79
CA GLU A 218 10.54 -2.20 2.89
C GLU A 218 10.91 -0.93 3.68
N PRO A 219 11.90 -1.01 4.61
CA PRO A 219 12.36 0.18 5.30
C PRO A 219 12.86 1.20 4.27
N ALA A 220 12.54 2.48 4.47
CA ALA A 220 13.09 3.53 3.65
C ALA A 220 14.63 3.39 3.67
N THR A 221 15.20 3.17 2.50
CA THR A 221 16.67 3.13 2.38
C THR A 221 17.16 4.53 2.73
N THR A 222 17.72 4.70 3.94
CA THR A 222 18.47 5.89 4.25
C THR A 222 19.58 5.95 3.21
N ALA A 223 19.46 6.89 2.27
CA ALA A 223 20.52 7.17 1.33
C ALA A 223 21.79 7.41 2.17
N GLN A 224 22.73 6.47 2.11
CA GLN A 224 24.03 6.65 2.71
C GLN A 224 24.63 7.90 2.08
N LYS A 225 24.92 8.87 2.95
CA LYS A 225 25.72 10.06 2.62
C LYS A 225 27.10 9.67 2.15
#